data_93e1674a5b19997dba216360d7794abd
#
_entry.id   93e1674a5b19997dba216360d7794abd
#
_cell.length_a   1.000
_cell.length_b   1.000
_cell.length_c   1.000
_cell.angle_alpha   90.00
_cell.angle_beta   90.00
_cell.angle_gamma   90.00
#
_symmetry.space_group_name_H-M   'P 1'
#
loop_
_entity.id
_entity.type
_entity.pdbx_description
1 polymer ?
#
loop_
_entity_poly.entity_id
_entity_poly.type
_entity_poly.pdbx_seq_one_letter_code
_entity_poly.pdbx_strand_id
1 'polypeptide(L)'
;MTKVLITGAGSYVGESVRKYILNSSKDFQIDAVDTMGTSTGSGQAKYWKNVDLSQYDVVFHVAGIAHVNADPKMEPLYYKVNRDLTIKVAKYAKEAGVKQFIFMSSQIVFHESQSLKGEVLTAETKENPNGFYGDSKLQAELGIKPLEDANFKVCILRPCMIYGPNAKGNFLRLAKLATKVPVFPEWHNKRSMLYIDNLAEFVKQTIERQLSGTFYPQNREQAATVEIIRFFAK
;
A
#
# COMPACT_ATOMS: atom_id res chain seq x y z
N MET A 1 2.29 9.20 23.68
CA MET A 1 1.65 8.07 22.96
C MET A 1 1.08 8.61 21.66
N THR A 2 1.57 8.16 20.54
CA THR A 2 1.17 8.62 19.21
C THR A 2 -0.14 7.95 18.79
N LYS A 3 -1.13 8.74 18.38
CA LYS A 3 -2.43 8.25 17.95
C LYS A 3 -2.49 8.15 16.43
N VAL A 4 -2.69 6.94 15.93
CA VAL A 4 -2.71 6.63 14.48
C VAL A 4 -4.07 6.14 14.06
N LEU A 5 -4.63 6.70 13.00
CA LEU A 5 -5.82 6.20 12.35
C LEU A 5 -5.44 5.46 11.07
N ILE A 6 -5.82 4.18 10.98
CA ILE A 6 -5.70 3.41 9.75
C ILE A 6 -7.03 3.46 9.00
N THR A 7 -7.03 3.93 7.76
CA THR A 7 -8.21 3.90 6.90
C THR A 7 -8.14 2.67 5.98
N GLY A 8 -9.22 1.93 5.89
CA GLY A 8 -9.27 0.63 5.21
C GLY A 8 -9.17 -0.53 6.20
N ALA A 9 -10.03 -0.50 7.22
CA ALA A 9 -10.18 -1.58 8.20
C ALA A 9 -10.39 -2.93 7.50
N GLY A 10 -9.78 -3.99 8.04
CA GLY A 10 -9.82 -5.35 7.48
C GLY A 10 -8.94 -5.56 6.25
N SER A 11 -8.18 -4.55 5.80
CA SER A 11 -7.19 -4.73 4.75
C SER A 11 -5.98 -5.52 5.25
N TYR A 12 -5.40 -6.37 4.39
CA TYR A 12 -4.22 -7.17 4.74
C TYR A 12 -3.06 -6.31 5.28
N VAL A 13 -2.73 -5.23 4.57
CA VAL A 13 -1.63 -4.35 4.97
C VAL A 13 -1.97 -3.59 6.26
N GLY A 14 -3.17 -3.01 6.35
CA GLY A 14 -3.58 -2.25 7.52
C GLY A 14 -3.57 -3.07 8.81
N GLU A 15 -4.13 -4.28 8.77
CA GLU A 15 -4.16 -5.17 9.92
C GLU A 15 -2.77 -5.70 10.30
N SER A 16 -1.93 -6.00 9.31
CA SER A 16 -0.55 -6.45 9.56
C SER A 16 0.29 -5.36 10.22
N VAL A 17 0.22 -4.14 9.69
CA VAL A 17 0.92 -2.98 10.26
C VAL A 17 0.42 -2.67 11.67
N ARG A 18 -0.90 -2.66 11.87
CA ARG A 18 -1.51 -2.45 13.18
C ARG A 18 -1.01 -3.47 14.21
N LYS A 19 -1.10 -4.75 13.86
CA LYS A 19 -0.64 -5.85 14.73
C LYS A 19 0.85 -5.76 15.05
N TYR A 20 1.67 -5.50 14.04
CA TYR A 20 3.11 -5.38 14.22
C TYR A 20 3.49 -4.25 15.18
N ILE A 21 2.95 -3.05 14.96
CA ILE A 21 3.28 -1.89 15.78
C ILE A 21 2.81 -2.08 17.23
N LEU A 22 1.58 -2.55 17.45
CA LEU A 22 1.05 -2.78 18.79
C LEU A 22 1.81 -3.88 19.57
N ASN A 23 2.38 -4.86 18.87
CA ASN A 23 3.21 -5.89 19.47
C ASN A 23 4.65 -5.40 19.78
N SER A 24 5.15 -4.43 19.01
CA SER A 24 6.54 -3.96 19.11
C SER A 24 6.72 -2.73 20.00
N SER A 25 5.68 -1.97 20.29
CA SER A 25 5.74 -0.76 21.10
C SER A 25 4.43 -0.46 21.81
N LYS A 26 4.53 0.10 23.03
CA LYS A 26 3.39 0.60 23.79
C LYS A 26 3.13 2.09 23.59
N ASP A 27 3.94 2.75 22.76
CA ASP A 27 3.87 4.20 22.53
C ASP A 27 2.83 4.60 21.48
N PHE A 28 2.08 3.61 20.97
CA PHE A 28 1.08 3.82 19.95
C PHE A 28 -0.32 3.41 20.41
N GLN A 29 -1.28 4.25 20.06
CA GLN A 29 -2.70 3.89 20.00
C GLN A 29 -3.11 3.84 18.52
N ILE A 30 -3.68 2.73 18.05
CA ILE A 30 -4.02 2.55 16.66
C ILE A 30 -5.47 2.12 16.51
N ASP A 31 -6.26 2.98 15.88
CA ASP A 31 -7.64 2.70 15.50
C ASP A 31 -7.74 2.45 13.98
N ALA A 32 -8.73 1.68 13.57
CA ALA A 32 -8.99 1.40 12.17
C ALA A 32 -10.43 1.71 11.81
N VAL A 33 -10.65 2.30 10.61
CA VAL A 33 -11.96 2.72 10.12
C VAL A 33 -12.23 2.21 8.72
N ASP A 34 -13.50 1.92 8.43
CA ASP A 34 -13.96 1.60 7.09
C ASP A 34 -14.14 2.89 6.26
N THR A 35 -13.80 2.81 4.98
CA THR A 35 -13.92 3.92 4.04
C THR A 35 -15.09 3.78 3.07
N MET A 36 -15.65 2.57 2.94
CA MET A 36 -16.73 2.28 1.98
C MET A 36 -18.13 2.28 2.60
N GLY A 37 -18.23 2.32 3.94
CA GLY A 37 -19.51 2.28 4.65
C GLY A 37 -20.22 0.93 4.59
N THR A 38 -19.55 -0.11 4.11
CA THR A 38 -20.04 -1.48 4.06
C THR A 38 -19.22 -2.32 5.03
N SER A 39 -19.75 -2.57 6.20
CA SER A 39 -19.14 -3.47 7.19
C SER A 39 -19.16 -4.92 6.68
N THR A 40 -18.19 -5.28 5.86
CA THR A 40 -17.94 -6.65 5.40
C THR A 40 -16.80 -7.33 6.16
N GLY A 41 -16.67 -7.04 7.44
CA GLY A 41 -15.66 -7.65 8.30
C GLY A 41 -16.18 -7.78 9.74
N SER A 42 -15.75 -8.82 10.42
CA SER A 42 -16.06 -9.14 11.82
C SER A 42 -15.62 -8.01 12.75
N GLY A 43 -16.51 -7.11 13.04
CA GLY A 43 -16.32 -5.99 13.95
C GLY A 43 -16.84 -4.69 13.32
N GLN A 44 -17.62 -3.95 14.09
CA GLN A 44 -18.24 -2.69 13.69
C GLN A 44 -17.18 -1.58 13.51
N ALA A 45 -16.39 -1.64 12.43
CA ALA A 45 -15.48 -0.54 12.10
C ALA A 45 -16.32 0.70 11.81
N LYS A 46 -16.05 1.78 12.53
CA LYS A 46 -16.72 3.06 12.28
C LYS A 46 -16.45 3.53 10.87
N TYR A 47 -17.44 4.15 10.24
CA TYR A 47 -17.22 4.83 8.97
C TYR A 47 -16.37 6.08 9.18
N TRP A 48 -15.35 6.30 8.37
CA TRP A 48 -14.34 7.36 8.58
C TRP A 48 -14.93 8.76 8.75
N LYS A 49 -16.07 9.07 8.10
CA LYS A 49 -16.73 10.38 8.24
C LYS A 49 -17.37 10.61 9.61
N ASN A 50 -17.58 9.55 10.37
CA ASN A 50 -18.16 9.59 11.72
C ASN A 50 -17.07 9.62 12.80
N VAL A 51 -15.81 9.81 12.40
CA VAL A 51 -14.66 9.86 13.30
C VAL A 51 -14.11 11.28 13.33
N ASP A 52 -13.93 11.80 14.53
CA ASP A 52 -13.22 13.05 14.75
C ASP A 52 -11.72 12.83 14.53
N LEU A 53 -11.19 13.34 13.41
CA LEU A 53 -9.78 13.18 13.06
C LEU A 53 -8.86 14.06 13.91
N SER A 54 -9.36 15.08 14.61
CA SER A 54 -8.55 15.95 15.48
C SER A 54 -7.90 15.20 16.64
N GLN A 55 -8.38 13.99 16.94
CA GLN A 55 -7.83 13.13 17.99
C GLN A 55 -6.55 12.40 17.57
N TYR A 56 -6.19 12.40 16.28
CA TYR A 56 -5.09 11.61 15.74
C TYR A 56 -3.92 12.48 15.30
N ASP A 57 -2.71 11.99 15.57
CA ASP A 57 -1.47 12.61 15.10
C ASP A 57 -1.17 12.21 13.65
N VAL A 58 -1.54 10.98 13.26
CA VAL A 58 -1.19 10.38 11.98
C VAL A 58 -2.39 9.67 11.36
N VAL A 59 -2.57 9.82 10.05
CA VAL A 59 -3.47 8.99 9.25
C VAL A 59 -2.64 8.12 8.32
N PHE A 60 -2.74 6.79 8.47
CA PHE A 60 -2.19 5.82 7.52
C PHE A 60 -3.30 5.34 6.58
N HIS A 61 -3.28 5.85 5.36
CA HIS A 61 -4.31 5.60 4.35
C HIS A 61 -3.94 4.40 3.49
N VAL A 62 -4.52 3.24 3.79
CA VAL A 62 -4.34 1.99 3.02
C VAL A 62 -5.59 1.59 2.23
N ALA A 63 -6.68 2.33 2.40
CA ALA A 63 -7.90 2.08 1.63
C ALA A 63 -7.62 2.21 0.13
N GLY A 64 -8.11 1.26 -0.63
CA GLY A 64 -7.96 1.27 -2.07
C GLY A 64 -8.36 -0.05 -2.70
N ILE A 65 -8.63 -0.02 -3.98
CA ILE A 65 -8.87 -1.19 -4.82
C ILE A 65 -7.56 -1.52 -5.52
N ALA A 66 -7.10 -2.76 -5.38
CA ALA A 66 -5.82 -3.21 -5.90
C ALA A 66 -6.01 -4.52 -6.67
N HIS A 67 -6.18 -4.46 -7.99
CA HIS A 67 -6.09 -5.63 -8.87
C HIS A 67 -5.74 -5.17 -10.29
N VAL A 68 -4.72 -5.78 -10.88
CA VAL A 68 -4.21 -5.38 -12.20
C VAL A 68 -5.15 -5.79 -13.35
N ASN A 69 -5.90 -6.89 -13.18
CA ASN A 69 -6.80 -7.43 -14.21
C ASN A 69 -8.27 -7.15 -13.86
N ALA A 70 -8.60 -5.91 -13.58
CA ALA A 70 -9.97 -5.52 -13.30
C ALA A 70 -10.78 -5.35 -14.60
N ASP A 71 -12.07 -5.67 -14.54
CA ASP A 71 -13.01 -5.37 -15.60
C ASP A 71 -12.95 -3.87 -15.95
N PRO A 72 -12.84 -3.47 -17.22
CA PRO A 72 -12.88 -2.06 -17.62
C PRO A 72 -14.09 -1.28 -17.07
N LYS A 73 -15.21 -1.94 -16.84
CA LYS A 73 -16.39 -1.33 -16.21
C LYS A 73 -16.13 -0.83 -14.79
N MET A 74 -15.08 -1.33 -14.15
CA MET A 74 -14.68 -0.91 -12.80
C MET A 74 -13.85 0.38 -12.78
N GLU A 75 -13.40 0.87 -13.92
CA GLU A 75 -12.54 2.06 -14.01
C GLU A 75 -13.07 3.26 -13.22
N PRO A 76 -14.34 3.68 -13.33
CA PRO A 76 -14.86 4.80 -12.54
C PRO A 76 -14.78 4.56 -11.03
N LEU A 77 -14.92 3.31 -10.59
CA LEU A 77 -14.80 2.96 -9.18
C LEU A 77 -13.36 3.09 -8.68
N TYR A 78 -12.36 2.76 -9.52
CA TYR A 78 -10.94 2.95 -9.16
C TYR A 78 -10.62 4.42 -8.94
N TYR A 79 -11.03 5.31 -9.81
CA TYR A 79 -10.83 6.76 -9.62
C TYR A 79 -11.59 7.27 -8.39
N LYS A 80 -12.82 6.85 -8.20
CA LYS A 80 -13.61 7.24 -7.02
C LYS A 80 -12.96 6.81 -5.70
N VAL A 81 -12.39 5.58 -5.64
CA VAL A 81 -11.84 5.02 -4.40
C VAL A 81 -10.36 5.34 -4.25
N ASN A 82 -9.54 5.13 -5.28
CA ASN A 82 -8.09 5.33 -5.14
C ASN A 82 -7.67 6.79 -5.21
N ARG A 83 -8.35 7.62 -6.01
CA ARG A 83 -8.04 9.04 -6.19
C ARG A 83 -8.90 9.93 -5.29
N ASP A 84 -10.21 9.96 -5.57
CA ASP A 84 -11.10 10.98 -4.99
C ASP A 84 -11.24 10.82 -3.48
N LEU A 85 -11.40 9.59 -3.00
CA LEU A 85 -11.46 9.29 -1.57
C LEU A 85 -10.14 9.62 -0.88
N THR A 86 -8.99 9.25 -1.47
CA THR A 86 -7.66 9.54 -0.90
C THR A 86 -7.47 11.04 -0.73
N ILE A 87 -7.74 11.84 -1.78
CA ILE A 87 -7.61 13.29 -1.73
C ILE A 87 -8.57 13.88 -0.68
N LYS A 88 -9.79 13.38 -0.61
CA LYS A 88 -10.79 13.84 0.35
C LYS A 88 -10.39 13.55 1.78
N VAL A 89 -9.90 12.33 2.07
CA VAL A 89 -9.44 11.97 3.42
C VAL A 89 -8.23 12.79 3.81
N ALA A 90 -7.27 13.02 2.89
CA ALA A 90 -6.09 13.82 3.16
C ALA A 90 -6.43 15.29 3.46
N LYS A 91 -7.35 15.89 2.71
CA LYS A 91 -7.84 17.26 2.98
C LYS A 91 -8.50 17.35 4.34
N TYR A 92 -9.38 16.41 4.64
CA TYR A 92 -10.08 16.39 5.94
C TYR A 92 -9.11 16.15 7.10
N ALA A 93 -8.09 15.30 6.94
CA ALA A 93 -7.05 15.10 7.93
C ALA A 93 -6.26 16.39 8.19
N LYS A 94 -5.89 17.12 7.14
CA LYS A 94 -5.20 18.41 7.26
C LYS A 94 -6.05 19.44 7.97
N GLU A 95 -7.32 19.59 7.59
CA GLU A 95 -8.28 20.52 8.21
C GLU A 95 -8.51 20.20 9.70
N ALA A 96 -8.46 18.92 10.08
CA ALA A 96 -8.60 18.45 11.44
C ALA A 96 -7.32 18.62 12.29
N GLY A 97 -6.20 19.08 11.71
CA GLY A 97 -4.94 19.29 12.45
C GLY A 97 -4.07 18.03 12.60
N VAL A 98 -4.34 16.97 11.85
CA VAL A 98 -3.44 15.80 11.75
C VAL A 98 -2.07 16.26 11.25
N LYS A 99 -1.00 15.74 11.85
CA LYS A 99 0.38 16.18 11.53
C LYS A 99 1.01 15.44 10.35
N GLN A 100 0.59 14.19 10.10
CA GLN A 100 1.18 13.36 9.06
C GLN A 100 0.11 12.51 8.36
N PHE A 101 0.18 12.49 7.04
CA PHE A 101 -0.63 11.63 6.18
C PHE A 101 0.29 10.68 5.41
N ILE A 102 0.17 9.38 5.68
CA ILE A 102 0.95 8.34 5.01
C ILE A 102 0.02 7.64 4.02
N PHE A 103 0.35 7.71 2.73
CA PHE A 103 -0.43 7.11 1.66
C PHE A 103 0.22 5.84 1.13
N MET A 104 -0.54 4.74 1.16
CA MET A 104 -0.14 3.49 0.52
C MET A 104 -0.43 3.54 -0.97
N SER A 105 0.56 3.96 -1.74
CA SER A 105 0.59 3.89 -3.19
C SER A 105 1.14 2.53 -3.66
N SER A 106 1.79 2.45 -4.80
CA SER A 106 2.36 1.23 -5.34
C SER A 106 3.38 1.57 -6.44
N GLN A 107 4.33 0.69 -6.70
CA GLN A 107 5.20 0.75 -7.89
C GLN A 107 4.42 0.66 -9.22
N ILE A 108 3.16 0.27 -9.20
CA ILE A 108 2.30 0.24 -10.40
C ILE A 108 2.13 1.62 -11.08
N VAL A 109 2.47 2.72 -10.40
CA VAL A 109 2.51 4.08 -10.97
C VAL A 109 3.58 4.23 -12.07
N PHE A 110 4.55 3.35 -12.06
CA PHE A 110 5.43 3.16 -13.20
C PHE A 110 4.82 2.27 -14.25
N HIS A 111 5.09 1.70 -15.15
CA HIS A 111 4.40 0.71 -15.97
C HIS A 111 4.82 -0.73 -15.56
N GLU A 112 4.01 -1.71 -15.87
CA GLU A 112 4.47 -3.09 -15.85
C GLU A 112 5.32 -3.32 -17.10
N SER A 113 6.60 -3.59 -16.91
CA SER A 113 7.47 -3.95 -18.03
C SER A 113 6.94 -5.23 -18.72
N GLN A 114 6.65 -5.12 -20.00
CA GLN A 114 6.32 -6.28 -20.85
C GLN A 114 7.58 -6.98 -21.38
N SER A 115 8.75 -6.43 -21.07
CA SER A 115 10.03 -7.00 -21.47
C SER A 115 10.36 -8.24 -20.66
N LEU A 116 10.70 -9.33 -21.33
CA LEU A 116 11.21 -10.55 -20.70
C LEU A 116 12.55 -10.33 -19.96
N LYS A 117 13.30 -9.30 -20.35
CA LYS A 117 14.56 -8.92 -19.72
C LYS A 117 14.38 -8.16 -18.39
N GLY A 118 13.13 -7.76 -18.09
CA GLY A 118 12.85 -6.89 -16.95
C GLY A 118 13.27 -5.45 -17.19
N GLU A 119 12.99 -4.60 -16.24
CA GLU A 119 13.39 -3.20 -16.22
C GLU A 119 13.81 -2.83 -14.80
N VAL A 120 14.87 -2.06 -14.69
CA VAL A 120 15.34 -1.52 -13.42
C VAL A 120 14.77 -0.12 -13.25
N LEU A 121 13.90 0.04 -12.25
CA LEU A 121 13.39 1.35 -11.87
C LEU A 121 14.45 2.09 -11.06
N THR A 122 14.78 3.31 -11.47
CA THR A 122 15.70 4.21 -10.79
C THR A 122 14.98 5.46 -10.30
N ALA A 123 15.69 6.34 -9.60
CA ALA A 123 15.14 7.61 -9.14
C ALA A 123 14.72 8.53 -10.29
N GLU A 124 15.32 8.36 -11.47
CA GLU A 124 15.06 9.15 -12.68
C GLU A 124 13.94 8.55 -13.54
N THR A 125 13.49 7.33 -13.23
CA THR A 125 12.38 6.71 -13.96
C THR A 125 11.10 7.51 -13.76
N LYS A 126 10.53 7.97 -14.88
CA LYS A 126 9.28 8.74 -14.86
C LYS A 126 8.08 7.81 -14.67
N GLU A 127 7.11 8.31 -13.94
CA GLU A 127 5.82 7.61 -13.79
C GLU A 127 5.11 7.56 -15.14
N ASN A 128 4.66 6.39 -15.53
CA ASN A 128 3.92 6.16 -16.78
C ASN A 128 2.99 4.94 -16.63
N PRO A 129 1.94 5.04 -15.82
CA PRO A 129 1.03 3.92 -15.58
C PRO A 129 0.30 3.51 -16.86
N ASN A 130 0.23 2.22 -17.14
CA ASN A 130 -0.42 1.67 -18.33
C ASN A 130 -1.85 1.12 -18.07
N GLY A 131 -2.46 1.50 -16.96
CA GLY A 131 -3.82 1.09 -16.62
C GLY A 131 -4.45 1.92 -15.52
N PHE A 132 -5.77 1.91 -15.43
CA PHE A 132 -6.53 2.76 -14.51
C PHE A 132 -6.19 2.53 -13.02
N TYR A 133 -5.69 1.34 -12.64
CA TYR A 133 -5.20 1.14 -11.29
C TYR A 133 -3.96 1.99 -10.99
N GLY A 134 -2.94 1.92 -11.81
CA GLY A 134 -1.72 2.71 -11.66
C GLY A 134 -2.00 4.20 -11.79
N ASP A 135 -2.78 4.57 -12.80
CA ASP A 135 -3.14 5.98 -13.05
C ASP A 135 -3.96 6.57 -11.89
N SER A 136 -4.95 5.85 -11.36
CA SER A 136 -5.72 6.33 -10.21
C SER A 136 -4.88 6.53 -8.95
N LYS A 137 -3.85 5.69 -8.73
CA LYS A 137 -2.88 5.87 -7.65
C LYS A 137 -1.98 7.08 -7.88
N LEU A 138 -1.45 7.25 -9.11
CA LEU A 138 -0.63 8.41 -9.47
C LEU A 138 -1.41 9.73 -9.32
N GLN A 139 -2.64 9.78 -9.82
CA GLN A 139 -3.48 10.97 -9.65
C GLN A 139 -3.80 11.28 -8.18
N ALA A 140 -3.95 10.25 -7.34
CA ALA A 140 -4.07 10.46 -5.89
C ALA A 140 -2.81 11.12 -5.31
N GLU A 141 -1.62 10.62 -5.66
CA GLU A 141 -0.35 11.21 -5.22
C GLU A 141 -0.23 12.67 -5.63
N LEU A 142 -0.51 12.98 -6.90
CA LEU A 142 -0.51 14.35 -7.43
C LEU A 142 -1.52 15.26 -6.70
N GLY A 143 -2.65 14.70 -6.29
CA GLY A 143 -3.68 15.44 -5.57
C GLY A 143 -3.36 15.70 -4.10
N ILE A 144 -2.55 14.85 -3.44
CA ILE A 144 -2.19 15.01 -2.02
C ILE A 144 -0.85 15.73 -1.81
N LYS A 145 0.12 15.62 -2.73
CA LYS A 145 1.43 16.31 -2.63
C LYS A 145 1.30 17.82 -2.34
N PRO A 146 0.42 18.59 -3.00
CA PRO A 146 0.28 20.02 -2.73
C PRO A 146 -0.32 20.35 -1.35
N LEU A 147 -0.81 19.34 -0.61
CA LEU A 147 -1.33 19.56 0.74
C LEU A 147 -0.23 19.68 1.78
N GLU A 148 1.00 19.24 1.46
CA GLU A 148 2.14 19.33 2.37
C GLU A 148 2.46 20.77 2.72
N ASP A 149 2.71 21.01 4.02
CA ASP A 149 3.22 22.28 4.54
C ASP A 149 4.01 22.06 5.85
N ALA A 150 4.34 23.12 6.54
CA ALA A 150 5.10 23.07 7.80
C ALA A 150 4.40 22.23 8.89
N ASN A 151 3.07 22.15 8.88
CA ASN A 151 2.25 21.51 9.91
C ASN A 151 1.63 20.18 9.45
N PHE A 152 1.66 19.87 8.17
CA PHE A 152 1.07 18.67 7.59
C PHE A 152 2.06 17.98 6.63
N LYS A 153 2.63 16.88 7.06
CA LYS A 153 3.58 16.10 6.27
C LYS A 153 2.87 15.06 5.43
N VAL A 154 3.26 14.94 4.16
CA VAL A 154 2.74 13.94 3.24
C VAL A 154 3.82 12.92 2.92
N CYS A 155 3.58 11.67 3.29
CA CYS A 155 4.47 10.55 3.00
C CYS A 155 3.78 9.58 2.02
N ILE A 156 4.42 9.30 0.90
CA ILE A 156 3.91 8.40 -0.14
C ILE A 156 4.78 7.15 -0.17
N LEU A 157 4.18 5.99 0.02
CA LEU A 157 4.85 4.71 -0.05
C LEU A 157 4.50 4.01 -1.36
N ARG A 158 5.50 3.71 -2.18
CA ARG A 158 5.38 2.96 -3.44
C ARG A 158 6.02 1.57 -3.29
N PRO A 159 5.43 0.66 -2.49
CA PRO A 159 6.00 -0.67 -2.33
C PRO A 159 5.96 -1.47 -3.62
N CYS A 160 6.92 -2.39 -3.74
CA CYS A 160 6.90 -3.47 -4.72
C CYS A 160 5.92 -4.58 -4.28
N MET A 161 6.07 -5.79 -4.82
CA MET A 161 5.22 -6.93 -4.48
C MET A 161 5.33 -7.29 -2.99
N ILE A 162 4.27 -7.03 -2.23
CA ILE A 162 4.19 -7.39 -0.81
C ILE A 162 3.88 -8.88 -0.68
N TYR A 163 4.60 -9.56 0.22
CA TYR A 163 4.40 -10.97 0.52
C TYR A 163 4.47 -11.24 2.03
N GLY A 164 3.99 -12.40 2.44
CA GLY A 164 3.97 -12.85 3.83
C GLY A 164 2.80 -13.80 4.10
N PRO A 165 2.61 -14.23 5.36
CA PRO A 165 1.49 -15.07 5.76
C PRO A 165 0.15 -14.41 5.40
N ASN A 166 -0.75 -15.17 4.79
CA ASN A 166 -2.08 -14.70 4.35
C ASN A 166 -2.09 -13.58 3.31
N ALA A 167 -0.94 -13.31 2.65
CA ALA A 167 -0.89 -12.32 1.57
C ALA A 167 -1.82 -12.70 0.42
N LYS A 168 -2.56 -11.71 -0.07
CA LYS A 168 -3.42 -11.83 -1.26
C LYS A 168 -2.67 -11.29 -2.48
N GLY A 169 -3.13 -11.66 -3.69
CA GLY A 169 -2.57 -11.09 -4.92
C GLY A 169 -1.52 -11.95 -5.62
N ASN A 170 -0.54 -11.32 -6.27
CA ASN A 170 0.38 -11.98 -7.21
C ASN A 170 1.27 -13.05 -6.57
N PHE A 171 1.68 -12.87 -5.31
CA PHE A 171 2.47 -13.88 -4.61
C PHE A 171 1.71 -15.19 -4.44
N LEU A 172 0.44 -15.13 -4.02
CA LEU A 172 -0.41 -16.32 -3.90
C LEU A 172 -0.68 -16.99 -5.26
N ARG A 173 -0.78 -16.18 -6.34
CA ARG A 173 -0.92 -16.72 -7.71
C ARG A 173 0.33 -17.49 -8.14
N LEU A 174 1.52 -16.98 -7.83
CA LEU A 174 2.79 -17.70 -8.08
C LEU A 174 2.88 -18.99 -7.28
N ALA A 175 2.52 -18.97 -5.99
CA ALA A 175 2.47 -20.18 -5.17
C ALA A 175 1.50 -21.23 -5.72
N LYS A 176 0.29 -20.82 -6.13
CA LYS A 176 -0.68 -21.74 -6.79
C LYS A 176 -0.21 -22.24 -8.15
N LEU A 177 0.53 -21.44 -8.91
CA LEU A 177 1.12 -21.86 -10.17
C LEU A 177 2.16 -22.95 -9.94
N ALA A 178 3.01 -22.79 -8.94
CA ALA A 178 4.05 -23.74 -8.57
C ALA A 178 3.51 -25.16 -8.28
N THR A 179 2.31 -25.24 -7.68
CA THR A 179 1.68 -26.54 -7.37
C THR A 179 0.97 -27.19 -8.58
N LYS A 180 0.78 -26.45 -9.67
CA LYS A 180 0.02 -26.93 -10.85
C LYS A 180 0.90 -27.23 -12.05
N VAL A 181 2.09 -26.67 -12.14
CA VAL A 181 2.94 -26.77 -13.32
C VAL A 181 4.12 -27.70 -13.02
N PRO A 182 4.21 -28.88 -13.67
CA PRO A 182 5.28 -29.83 -13.39
C PRO A 182 6.66 -29.38 -13.90
N VAL A 183 6.68 -28.51 -14.90
CA VAL A 183 7.91 -27.93 -15.46
C VAL A 183 7.73 -26.43 -15.64
N PHE A 184 8.66 -25.66 -15.14
CA PHE A 184 8.69 -24.22 -15.32
C PHE A 184 9.99 -23.80 -16.02
N PRO A 185 9.92 -22.97 -17.08
CA PRO A 185 11.10 -22.55 -17.78
C PRO A 185 12.04 -21.75 -16.86
N GLU A 186 13.32 -21.96 -17.00
CA GLU A 186 14.33 -21.28 -16.21
C GLU A 186 14.46 -19.81 -16.66
N TRP A 187 13.74 -18.94 -15.99
CA TRP A 187 13.73 -17.52 -16.26
C TRP A 187 14.58 -16.76 -15.25
N HIS A 188 15.66 -16.14 -15.71
CA HIS A 188 16.56 -15.35 -14.88
C HIS A 188 16.09 -13.90 -14.72
N ASN A 189 14.83 -13.72 -14.32
CA ASN A 189 14.35 -12.42 -13.92
C ASN A 189 14.65 -12.16 -12.45
N LYS A 190 14.77 -10.89 -12.08
CA LYS A 190 14.87 -10.45 -10.68
C LYS A 190 13.67 -9.60 -10.34
N ARG A 191 13.03 -9.89 -9.22
CA ARG A 191 11.87 -9.14 -8.73
C ARG A 191 12.18 -8.56 -7.37
N SER A 192 11.96 -7.26 -7.24
CA SER A 192 11.90 -6.65 -5.92
C SER A 192 10.65 -7.12 -5.19
N MET A 193 10.83 -7.51 -3.94
CA MET A 193 9.77 -7.98 -3.06
C MET A 193 9.88 -7.31 -1.71
N LEU A 194 8.77 -7.23 -0.98
CA LEU A 194 8.73 -6.64 0.35
C LEU A 194 7.98 -7.55 1.32
N TYR A 195 8.68 -8.04 2.34
CA TYR A 195 8.05 -8.82 3.40
C TYR A 195 7.15 -7.91 4.25
N ILE A 196 5.98 -8.41 4.63
CA ILE A 196 4.95 -7.60 5.29
C ILE A 196 5.43 -6.98 6.60
N ASP A 197 6.23 -7.68 7.40
CA ASP A 197 6.75 -7.13 8.64
C ASP A 197 7.83 -6.06 8.41
N ASN A 198 8.62 -6.17 7.31
CA ASN A 198 9.55 -5.13 6.90
C ASN A 198 8.81 -3.86 6.47
N LEU A 199 7.67 -4.00 5.79
CA LEU A 199 6.79 -2.87 5.51
C LEU A 199 6.23 -2.27 6.79
N ALA A 200 5.79 -3.10 7.73
CA ALA A 200 5.23 -2.63 8.99
C ALA A 200 6.24 -1.87 9.83
N GLU A 201 7.49 -2.38 9.91
CA GLU A 201 8.59 -1.64 10.56
C GLU A 201 8.90 -0.34 9.83
N PHE A 202 8.92 -0.34 8.48
CA PHE A 202 9.13 0.88 7.72
C PHE A 202 8.04 1.94 8.00
N VAL A 203 6.77 1.54 8.08
CA VAL A 203 5.67 2.45 8.44
C VAL A 203 5.86 2.97 9.87
N LYS A 204 6.23 2.13 10.82
CA LYS A 204 6.53 2.54 12.19
C LYS A 204 7.63 3.60 12.24
N GLN A 205 8.76 3.36 11.55
CA GLN A 205 9.87 4.31 11.43
C GLN A 205 9.45 5.62 10.75
N THR A 206 8.58 5.54 9.75
CA THR A 206 8.00 6.70 9.07
C THR A 206 7.21 7.58 10.03
N ILE A 207 6.43 6.97 10.92
CA ILE A 207 5.66 7.68 11.95
C ILE A 207 6.60 8.28 13.00
N GLU A 208 7.49 7.49 13.57
CA GLU A 208 8.41 7.92 14.66
C GLU A 208 9.31 9.07 14.22
N ARG A 209 9.79 9.05 12.97
CA ARG A 209 10.68 10.07 12.41
C ARG A 209 9.92 11.20 11.68
N GLN A 210 8.60 11.11 11.60
CA GLN A 210 7.76 12.04 10.85
C GLN A 210 8.27 12.31 9.44
N LEU A 211 8.57 11.24 8.68
CA LEU A 211 9.11 11.35 7.34
C LEU A 211 8.07 11.91 6.37
N SER A 212 8.51 12.73 5.41
CA SER A 212 7.72 13.20 4.27
C SER A 212 8.42 12.89 2.96
N GLY A 213 7.69 12.96 1.84
CA GLY A 213 8.22 12.64 0.52
C GLY A 213 7.80 11.27 0.00
N THR A 214 8.47 10.79 -1.05
CA THR A 214 8.13 9.51 -1.72
C THR A 214 9.19 8.46 -1.46
N PHE A 215 8.78 7.29 -0.99
CA PHE A 215 9.66 6.18 -0.63
C PHE A 215 9.30 4.90 -1.39
N TYR A 216 10.30 4.06 -1.64
CA TYR A 216 10.21 2.82 -2.40
C TYR A 216 10.62 1.61 -1.52
N PRO A 217 9.82 1.25 -0.50
CA PRO A 217 10.20 0.19 0.40
C PRO A 217 10.29 -1.15 -0.33
N GLN A 218 11.41 -1.83 -0.15
CA GLN A 218 11.69 -3.16 -0.70
C GLN A 218 12.70 -3.90 0.19
N ASN A 219 12.74 -5.22 0.10
CA ASN A 219 13.80 -5.99 0.71
C ASN A 219 15.13 -5.73 -0.04
N ARG A 220 16.24 -5.93 0.67
CA ARG A 220 17.58 -5.83 0.08
C ARG A 220 17.78 -6.85 -1.05
N GLU A 221 17.28 -8.06 -0.86
CA GLU A 221 17.44 -9.16 -1.80
C GLU A 221 16.28 -9.21 -2.79
N GLN A 222 16.60 -9.51 -4.03
CA GLN A 222 15.65 -9.75 -5.10
C GLN A 222 15.52 -11.26 -5.30
N ALA A 223 14.34 -11.72 -5.71
CA ALA A 223 14.07 -13.13 -6.01
C ALA A 223 13.73 -13.33 -7.48
N ALA A 224 14.23 -14.41 -8.08
CA ALA A 224 13.77 -14.84 -9.39
C ALA A 224 12.40 -15.53 -9.28
N THR A 225 11.56 -15.39 -10.31
CA THR A 225 10.25 -16.07 -10.33
C THR A 225 10.41 -17.58 -10.20
N VAL A 226 11.44 -18.15 -10.85
CA VAL A 226 11.76 -19.58 -10.78
C VAL A 226 12.15 -20.02 -9.37
N GLU A 227 12.86 -19.21 -8.61
CA GLU A 227 13.22 -19.51 -7.21
C GLU A 227 11.98 -19.58 -6.32
N ILE A 228 11.06 -18.63 -6.49
CA ILE A 228 9.78 -18.63 -5.77
C ILE A 228 8.97 -19.89 -6.11
N ILE A 229 8.88 -20.24 -7.39
CA ILE A 229 8.16 -21.43 -7.85
C ILE A 229 8.80 -22.70 -7.30
N ARG A 230 10.12 -22.85 -7.38
CA ARG A 230 10.85 -23.99 -6.81
C ARG A 230 10.67 -24.15 -5.30
N PHE A 231 10.57 -23.03 -4.59
CA PHE A 231 10.31 -23.06 -3.15
C PHE A 231 8.95 -23.69 -2.81
N PHE A 232 7.92 -23.39 -3.60
CA PHE A 232 6.57 -23.93 -3.37
C PHE A 232 6.32 -25.29 -4.03
N ALA A 233 7.13 -25.71 -5.00
CA ALA A 233 7.01 -27.01 -5.66
C ALA A 233 7.58 -28.18 -4.83
N LYS A 234 8.24 -27.89 -3.72
CA LYS A 234 8.73 -28.89 -2.75
C LYS A 234 7.61 -29.28 -1.77
#